data_fdf535ab80113e235fe0f32319f95691
#
_entry.id   fdf535ab80113e235fe0f32319f95691
#
_cell.length_a   1.000
_cell.length_b   1.000
_cell.length_c   1.000
_cell.angle_alpha   90.00
_cell.angle_beta   90.00
_cell.angle_gamma   90.00
#
_symmetry.space_group_name_H-M   'P 1'
#
loop_
_entity.id
_entity.type
_entity.pdbx_description
1 polymer ?
#
loop_
_entity_poly.entity_id
_entity_poly.type
_entity_poly.pdbx_seq_one_letter_code
_entity_poly.pdbx_strand_id
1 'polypeptide(L)'
;GLYYLRSRYYNPCVQRFVNADIAMHRSLFTYCCNTPVNCFDNDGYDAIWITDTDGIGHSSVLIQDATGNWHYYYWGAARGAGSLGSASMISNSSSGMRGNVSVIYEPITLDIGDGSEANILHSLNAQLSADDHKNAFHYKGAYERATYLEGDFTVAHEQALYNKKHAEELVYDVIDMNCAQSVARLLMCAYEDSGRTTDVYYKRLTRMWNAFWPVHM
;
A
#
# COMPACT_ATOMS: atom_id res chain seq x y z
N GLY A 1 6.88 -27.71 18.86
CA GLY A 1 6.01 -27.94 17.68
C GLY A 1 6.13 -26.80 16.67
N LEU A 2 5.55 -26.97 15.51
CA LEU A 2 5.45 -25.93 14.51
C LEU A 2 4.15 -25.14 14.70
N TYR A 3 4.18 -23.85 14.45
CA TYR A 3 2.99 -23.01 14.35
C TYR A 3 2.62 -22.81 12.90
N TYR A 4 1.37 -23.07 12.55
CA TYR A 4 0.84 -22.79 11.23
C TYR A 4 0.26 -21.37 11.22
N LEU A 5 0.90 -20.48 10.45
CA LEU A 5 0.49 -19.09 10.27
C LEU A 5 -0.12 -18.92 8.87
N ARG A 6 -1.22 -19.63 8.64
CA ARG A 6 -2.05 -19.68 7.42
C ARG A 6 -1.28 -19.92 6.10
N SER A 7 -0.27 -19.13 5.79
CA SER A 7 0.54 -19.27 4.57
C SER A 7 1.77 -20.12 4.76
N ARG A 8 2.40 -20.10 5.97
CA ARG A 8 3.67 -20.74 6.26
C ARG A 8 3.70 -21.42 7.63
N TYR A 9 4.63 -22.37 7.82
CA TYR A 9 4.90 -22.98 9.10
C TYR A 9 6.09 -22.33 9.80
N TYR A 10 5.87 -21.77 10.97
CA TYR A 10 6.91 -21.18 11.81
C TYR A 10 7.45 -22.19 12.82
N ASN A 11 8.78 -22.26 12.94
CA ASN A 11 9.47 -23.08 13.95
C ASN A 11 10.10 -22.17 15.02
N PRO A 12 9.54 -22.13 16.24
CA PRO A 12 10.05 -21.27 17.30
C PRO A 12 11.44 -21.68 17.80
N CYS A 13 11.85 -22.94 17.61
CA CYS A 13 13.18 -23.40 18.05
C CYS A 13 14.30 -22.79 17.19
N VAL A 14 14.05 -22.53 15.93
CA VAL A 14 15.00 -21.89 15.01
C VAL A 14 14.61 -20.46 14.66
N GLN A 15 13.49 -19.99 15.20
CA GLN A 15 12.95 -18.64 15.02
C GLN A 15 12.76 -18.23 13.55
N ARG A 16 12.32 -19.18 12.71
CA ARG A 16 12.16 -19.00 11.26
C ARG A 16 10.99 -19.79 10.72
N PHE A 17 10.52 -19.38 9.54
CA PHE A 17 9.63 -20.21 8.75
C PHE A 17 10.35 -21.46 8.24
N VAL A 18 9.62 -22.56 8.16
CA VAL A 18 10.11 -23.85 7.62
C VAL A 18 9.96 -23.90 6.11
N ASN A 19 8.94 -23.20 5.59
CA ASN A 19 8.68 -23.07 4.18
C ASN A 19 9.30 -21.78 3.66
N ALA A 20 9.86 -21.83 2.44
CA ALA A 20 10.27 -20.63 1.73
C ALA A 20 9.06 -19.72 1.49
N ASP A 21 9.29 -18.40 1.52
CA ASP A 21 8.30 -17.44 1.09
C ASP A 21 8.01 -17.62 -0.41
N ILE A 22 6.75 -17.38 -0.79
CA ILE A 22 6.36 -17.35 -2.20
C ILE A 22 6.96 -16.10 -2.85
N ALA A 23 7.03 -15.01 -2.10
CA ALA A 23 7.73 -13.79 -2.50
C ALA A 23 9.24 -13.98 -2.28
N MET A 24 10.00 -14.08 -3.35
CA MET A 24 11.46 -14.26 -3.34
C MET A 24 12.19 -12.95 -3.00
N HIS A 25 12.00 -12.43 -1.79
CA HIS A 25 12.74 -11.25 -1.33
C HIS A 25 13.69 -11.62 -0.18
N ARG A 26 14.56 -10.73 0.17
CA ARG A 26 15.72 -10.73 1.10
C ARG A 26 16.01 -12.01 1.91
N SER A 27 15.01 -12.68 2.45
CA SER A 27 15.18 -13.93 3.18
C SER A 27 13.91 -14.75 3.14
N LEU A 28 13.96 -15.86 2.44
CA LEU A 28 12.83 -16.78 2.23
C LEU A 28 12.26 -17.39 3.52
N PHE A 29 12.98 -17.29 4.62
CA PHE A 29 12.64 -17.96 5.88
C PHE A 29 12.56 -17.00 7.07
N THR A 30 12.70 -15.69 6.86
CA THR A 30 12.66 -14.70 7.94
C THR A 30 11.24 -14.56 8.48
N TYR A 31 11.12 -14.48 9.80
CA TYR A 31 9.90 -14.17 10.52
C TYR A 31 10.06 -12.83 11.25
N CYS A 32 9.13 -11.90 11.04
CA CYS A 32 9.09 -10.59 11.70
C CYS A 32 10.44 -9.84 11.67
N CYS A 33 11.14 -9.80 10.55
CA CYS A 33 12.46 -9.13 10.40
C CYS A 33 13.48 -9.62 11.44
N ASN A 34 13.43 -10.90 11.84
CA ASN A 34 14.21 -11.49 12.94
C ASN A 34 13.98 -10.85 14.33
N THR A 35 12.83 -10.23 14.54
CA THR A 35 12.44 -9.61 15.82
C THR A 35 11.14 -10.19 16.39
N PRO A 36 11.02 -11.54 16.52
CA PRO A 36 9.75 -12.20 16.87
C PRO A 36 9.24 -11.89 18.28
N VAL A 37 10.03 -11.21 19.11
CA VAL A 37 9.62 -10.75 20.45
C VAL A 37 8.79 -9.46 20.37
N ASN A 38 8.99 -8.68 19.31
CA ASN A 38 8.39 -7.37 19.16
C ASN A 38 7.36 -7.30 18.01
N CYS A 39 7.26 -8.35 17.23
CA CYS A 39 6.39 -8.41 16.05
C CYS A 39 5.65 -9.74 16.03
N PHE A 40 4.44 -9.69 15.49
CA PHE A 40 3.60 -10.85 15.26
C PHE A 40 3.16 -10.82 13.80
N ASP A 41 3.45 -11.89 13.08
CA ASP A 41 2.99 -12.09 11.71
C ASP A 41 1.96 -13.24 11.73
N ASN A 42 0.70 -12.89 11.69
CA ASN A 42 -0.39 -13.86 11.82
C ASN A 42 -0.64 -14.66 10.56
N ASP A 43 -0.49 -14.04 9.41
CA ASP A 43 -0.92 -14.59 8.12
C ASP A 43 0.19 -14.62 7.06
N GLY A 44 1.33 -13.96 7.30
CA GLY A 44 2.48 -13.91 6.38
C GLY A 44 2.19 -13.07 5.13
N TYR A 45 1.32 -12.07 5.22
CA TYR A 45 0.99 -11.16 4.13
C TYR A 45 1.86 -9.93 4.20
N ASP A 46 2.42 -9.57 3.09
CA ASP A 46 3.31 -8.44 2.98
C ASP A 46 2.66 -7.28 2.21
N ALA A 47 3.26 -6.10 2.33
CA ALA A 47 2.88 -4.95 1.54
C ALA A 47 4.08 -4.28 0.90
N ILE A 48 3.88 -3.58 -0.21
CA ILE A 48 4.89 -2.74 -0.84
C ILE A 48 4.32 -1.34 -0.99
N TRP A 49 4.87 -0.41 -0.25
CA TRP A 49 4.52 1.00 -0.39
C TRP A 49 5.29 1.61 -1.54
N ILE A 50 4.57 2.15 -2.52
CA ILE A 50 5.13 2.72 -3.75
C ILE A 50 4.80 4.21 -3.86
N THR A 51 5.76 4.99 -4.31
CA THR A 51 5.59 6.44 -4.49
C THR A 51 6.22 6.93 -5.78
N ASP A 52 5.52 7.87 -6.41
CA ASP A 52 6.05 8.74 -7.44
C ASP A 52 6.30 10.11 -6.79
N THR A 53 7.46 10.70 -7.02
CA THR A 53 7.85 11.99 -6.46
C THR A 53 7.83 13.10 -7.50
N ASP A 54 7.49 12.77 -8.76
CA ASP A 54 7.43 13.76 -9.83
C ASP A 54 6.18 14.65 -9.71
N GLY A 55 6.33 15.94 -9.95
CA GLY A 55 5.27 16.93 -9.84
C GLY A 55 4.66 17.02 -8.44
N ILE A 56 3.36 16.79 -8.32
CA ILE A 56 2.64 16.73 -7.03
C ILE A 56 2.79 15.39 -6.32
N GLY A 57 3.39 14.42 -6.98
CA GLY A 57 3.60 13.07 -6.47
C GLY A 57 2.33 12.21 -6.46
N HIS A 58 2.54 10.92 -6.26
CA HIS A 58 1.48 9.94 -6.02
C HIS A 58 1.95 8.85 -5.07
N SER A 59 1.01 8.29 -4.31
CA SER A 59 1.27 7.18 -3.41
C SER A 59 0.23 6.09 -3.60
N SER A 60 0.70 4.86 -3.68
CA SER A 60 -0.12 3.65 -3.77
C SER A 60 0.50 2.53 -2.95
N VAL A 61 -0.18 1.42 -2.83
CA VAL A 61 0.35 0.25 -2.13
C VAL A 61 -0.03 -1.04 -2.87
N LEU A 62 0.87 -1.97 -2.86
CA LEU A 62 0.63 -3.36 -3.24
C LEU A 62 0.46 -4.15 -1.96
N ILE A 63 -0.59 -4.95 -1.87
CA ILE A 63 -0.87 -5.81 -0.71
C ILE A 63 -0.99 -7.23 -1.21
N GLN A 64 -0.31 -8.14 -0.54
CA GLN A 64 -0.38 -9.56 -0.85
C GLN A 64 -1.65 -10.15 -0.23
N ASP A 65 -2.31 -11.04 -0.95
CA ASP A 65 -3.46 -11.79 -0.41
C ASP A 65 -3.03 -13.16 0.16
N ALA A 66 -3.99 -13.87 0.75
CA ALA A 66 -3.82 -15.19 1.35
C ALA A 66 -3.24 -16.26 0.40
N THR A 67 -3.30 -16.03 -0.90
CA THR A 67 -2.81 -16.96 -1.91
C THR A 67 -1.45 -16.55 -2.47
N GLY A 68 -0.90 -15.43 -1.98
CA GLY A 68 0.38 -14.88 -2.41
C GLY A 68 0.27 -13.95 -3.63
N ASN A 69 -0.93 -13.65 -4.10
CA ASN A 69 -1.11 -12.72 -5.21
C ASN A 69 -1.03 -11.28 -4.73
N TRP A 70 -0.40 -10.45 -5.52
CA TRP A 70 -0.35 -9.02 -5.27
C TRP A 70 -1.59 -8.32 -5.79
N HIS A 71 -2.09 -7.32 -5.02
CA HIS A 71 -3.20 -6.46 -5.38
C HIS A 71 -2.72 -5.00 -5.35
N TYR A 72 -2.96 -4.29 -6.43
CA TYR A 72 -2.63 -2.88 -6.56
C TYR A 72 -3.76 -2.01 -6.03
N TYR A 73 -3.48 -1.22 -5.00
CA TYR A 73 -4.41 -0.25 -4.44
C TYR A 73 -4.05 1.16 -4.91
N TYR A 74 -5.02 1.80 -5.54
CA TYR A 74 -4.95 3.18 -6.01
C TYR A 74 -6.11 3.99 -5.40
N TRP A 75 -5.80 5.19 -4.96
CA TRP A 75 -6.76 6.17 -4.49
C TRP A 75 -6.49 7.48 -5.20
N GLY A 76 -7.46 8.01 -5.96
CA GLY A 76 -7.30 9.25 -6.72
C GLY A 76 -8.63 9.92 -7.05
N ALA A 77 -8.56 11.09 -7.65
CA ALA A 77 -9.75 11.77 -8.17
C ALA A 77 -10.36 10.99 -9.33
N ALA A 78 -11.69 10.81 -9.33
CA ALA A 78 -12.40 10.18 -10.42
C ALA A 78 -12.26 10.98 -11.71
N ARG A 79 -12.12 10.28 -12.85
CA ARG A 79 -12.09 10.92 -14.18
C ARG A 79 -13.42 11.64 -14.43
N GLY A 80 -13.37 12.92 -14.75
CA GLY A 80 -14.54 13.79 -14.98
C GLY A 80 -14.75 14.84 -13.91
N ALA A 81 -14.17 14.70 -12.72
CA ALA A 81 -14.12 15.74 -11.69
C ALA A 81 -12.91 16.69 -11.89
N GLY A 82 -12.62 17.07 -13.14
CA GLY A 82 -11.45 17.89 -13.48
C GLY A 82 -10.14 17.14 -13.22
N SER A 83 -9.44 16.71 -14.27
CA SER A 83 -8.13 16.08 -14.06
C SER A 83 -7.23 17.05 -13.28
N LEU A 84 -6.41 16.56 -12.38
CA LEU A 84 -5.41 17.36 -11.63
C LEU A 84 -4.43 18.15 -12.55
N GLY A 85 -4.53 17.99 -13.86
CA GLY A 85 -3.84 18.76 -14.88
C GLY A 85 -4.63 19.92 -15.46
N SER A 86 -5.90 20.12 -15.08
CA SER A 86 -6.71 21.27 -15.55
C SER A 86 -6.79 22.31 -14.44
N ALA A 87 -6.38 23.51 -14.75
CA ALA A 87 -6.47 24.71 -13.89
C ALA A 87 -7.89 25.02 -13.34
N SER A 88 -8.90 24.24 -13.68
CA SER A 88 -10.28 24.36 -13.22
C SER A 88 -10.53 23.90 -11.79
N MET A 89 -9.61 23.13 -11.18
CA MET A 89 -9.71 22.78 -9.75
C MET A 89 -9.29 23.92 -8.81
N ILE A 90 -8.70 25.00 -9.34
CA ILE A 90 -8.17 26.11 -8.54
C ILE A 90 -9.19 27.25 -8.41
N SER A 91 -10.33 27.22 -9.12
CA SER A 91 -11.26 28.32 -9.11
C SER A 91 -12.47 28.10 -8.21
N ASN A 92 -12.54 28.91 -7.19
CA ASN A 92 -13.75 29.43 -6.56
C ASN A 92 -14.45 28.70 -5.42
N SER A 93 -13.76 28.00 -4.55
CA SER A 93 -14.32 27.91 -3.19
C SER A 93 -13.22 27.78 -2.13
N SER A 94 -13.38 28.53 -1.07
CA SER A 94 -12.68 28.39 0.21
C SER A 94 -12.91 27.03 0.92
N SER A 95 -13.56 26.11 0.24
CA SER A 95 -13.80 24.73 0.67
C SER A 95 -13.12 23.78 -0.31
N GLY A 96 -11.85 23.51 -0.09
CA GLY A 96 -11.04 22.41 -0.59
C GLY A 96 -11.38 21.79 -1.96
N MET A 97 -10.39 21.43 -2.70
CA MET A 97 -10.50 20.67 -3.95
C MET A 97 -11.08 19.25 -3.68
N ARG A 98 -12.39 19.19 -3.51
CA ARG A 98 -13.14 17.96 -3.24
C ARG A 98 -13.78 17.42 -4.50
N GLY A 99 -13.81 16.10 -4.63
CA GLY A 99 -14.44 15.42 -5.75
C GLY A 99 -14.73 13.96 -5.46
N ASN A 100 -15.36 13.29 -6.42
CA ASN A 100 -15.55 11.86 -6.33
C ASN A 100 -14.19 11.15 -6.35
N VAL A 101 -14.08 10.11 -5.56
CA VAL A 101 -12.89 9.25 -5.54
C VAL A 101 -12.98 8.16 -6.60
N SER A 102 -11.83 7.81 -7.14
CA SER A 102 -11.64 6.55 -7.86
C SER A 102 -10.79 5.64 -7.00
N VAL A 103 -11.32 4.51 -6.60
CA VAL A 103 -10.59 3.47 -5.87
C VAL A 103 -10.42 2.28 -6.77
N ILE A 104 -9.17 1.87 -6.99
CA ILE A 104 -8.82 0.64 -7.68
C ILE A 104 -8.21 -0.31 -6.66
N TYR A 105 -8.65 -1.54 -6.64
CA TYR A 105 -8.02 -2.63 -5.91
C TYR A 105 -8.16 -3.88 -6.74
N GLU A 106 -7.14 -4.16 -7.55
CA GLU A 106 -7.15 -5.22 -8.55
C GLU A 106 -5.90 -6.09 -8.43
N PRO A 107 -6.01 -7.40 -8.73
CA PRO A 107 -4.86 -8.27 -8.78
C PRO A 107 -3.89 -7.80 -9.87
N ILE A 108 -2.59 -7.89 -9.55
CA ILE A 108 -1.50 -7.57 -10.46
C ILE A 108 -0.46 -8.68 -10.40
N THR A 109 0.06 -9.07 -11.55
CA THR A 109 1.17 -10.03 -11.61
C THR A 109 2.47 -9.28 -11.38
N LEU A 110 3.09 -9.47 -10.23
CA LEU A 110 4.33 -8.79 -9.88
C LEU A 110 5.47 -9.80 -9.79
N ASP A 111 6.46 -9.63 -10.67
CA ASP A 111 7.73 -10.33 -10.53
C ASP A 111 8.68 -9.43 -9.72
N ILE A 112 8.82 -9.76 -8.45
CA ILE A 112 9.67 -8.98 -7.54
C ILE A 112 11.14 -9.44 -7.57
N GLY A 113 11.46 -10.54 -8.25
CA GLY A 113 12.81 -11.07 -8.37
C GLY A 113 13.47 -11.28 -7.01
N ASP A 114 14.58 -10.57 -6.75
CA ASP A 114 15.29 -10.59 -5.47
C ASP A 114 14.67 -9.68 -4.39
N GLY A 115 13.52 -9.07 -4.65
CA GLY A 115 12.85 -8.13 -3.76
C GLY A 115 13.52 -6.75 -3.70
N SER A 116 14.47 -6.47 -4.58
CA SER A 116 15.09 -5.15 -4.65
C SER A 116 14.09 -4.10 -5.16
N GLU A 117 14.25 -2.86 -4.69
CA GLU A 117 13.45 -1.73 -5.16
C GLU A 117 13.45 -1.64 -6.69
N ALA A 118 14.61 -1.85 -7.31
CA ALA A 118 14.75 -1.77 -8.77
C ALA A 118 13.92 -2.84 -9.51
N ASN A 119 13.92 -4.09 -9.05
CA ASN A 119 13.15 -5.17 -9.67
C ASN A 119 11.64 -4.97 -9.47
N ILE A 120 11.21 -4.57 -8.28
CA ILE A 120 9.82 -4.23 -8.00
C ILE A 120 9.33 -3.12 -8.93
N LEU A 121 10.08 -2.01 -9.02
CA LEU A 121 9.72 -0.86 -9.85
C LEU A 121 9.74 -1.21 -11.34
N HIS A 122 10.70 -2.01 -11.79
CA HIS A 122 10.76 -2.45 -13.19
C HIS A 122 9.53 -3.26 -13.58
N SER A 123 9.18 -4.28 -12.77
CA SER A 123 8.02 -5.13 -13.02
C SER A 123 6.71 -4.34 -12.98
N LEU A 124 6.53 -3.51 -11.95
CA LEU A 124 5.33 -2.70 -11.77
C LEU A 124 5.14 -1.69 -12.90
N ASN A 125 6.15 -0.87 -13.18
CA ASN A 125 6.06 0.18 -14.19
C ASN A 125 5.86 -0.39 -15.60
N ALA A 126 6.45 -1.56 -15.90
CA ALA A 126 6.22 -2.25 -17.16
C ALA A 126 4.74 -2.63 -17.34
N GLN A 127 4.10 -3.14 -16.29
CA GLN A 127 2.68 -3.50 -16.34
C GLN A 127 1.77 -2.27 -16.40
N LEU A 128 2.03 -1.24 -15.58
CA LEU A 128 1.23 -0.01 -15.60
C LEU A 128 1.33 0.74 -16.92
N SER A 129 2.45 0.59 -17.66
CA SER A 129 2.64 1.19 -18.98
C SER A 129 2.05 0.38 -20.12
N ALA A 130 1.73 -0.90 -19.94
CA ALA A 130 1.08 -1.71 -20.94
C ALA A 130 -0.31 -1.16 -21.29
N ASP A 131 -0.67 -1.18 -22.58
CA ASP A 131 -1.88 -0.52 -23.07
C ASP A 131 -3.16 -1.06 -22.42
N ASP A 132 -3.21 -2.35 -22.14
CA ASP A 132 -4.35 -3.01 -21.49
C ASP A 132 -4.55 -2.55 -20.03
N HIS A 133 -3.48 -2.17 -19.35
CA HIS A 133 -3.52 -1.72 -17.96
C HIS A 133 -3.70 -0.20 -17.78
N LYS A 134 -3.33 0.62 -18.77
CA LYS A 134 -3.50 2.09 -18.71
C LYS A 134 -4.94 2.53 -18.42
N ASN A 135 -5.91 1.78 -18.91
CA ASN A 135 -7.32 2.06 -18.67
C ASN A 135 -7.82 1.51 -17.33
N ALA A 136 -7.24 0.40 -16.85
CA ALA A 136 -7.63 -0.23 -15.59
C ALA A 136 -7.05 0.50 -14.37
N PHE A 137 -5.79 0.90 -14.42
CA PHE A 137 -5.10 1.44 -13.25
C PHE A 137 -5.13 2.98 -13.13
N HIS A 138 -5.66 3.70 -14.09
CA HIS A 138 -5.86 5.17 -14.10
C HIS A 138 -4.62 6.03 -13.82
N TYR A 139 -3.50 5.43 -13.41
CA TYR A 139 -2.25 6.11 -13.15
C TYR A 139 -1.39 6.15 -14.42
N LYS A 140 -0.89 7.34 -14.78
CA LYS A 140 -0.13 7.57 -16.01
C LYS A 140 1.36 7.85 -15.77
N GLY A 141 1.75 8.00 -14.51
CA GLY A 141 3.13 8.21 -14.11
C GLY A 141 3.91 6.90 -13.98
N ALA A 142 5.15 7.01 -13.56
CA ALA A 142 5.99 5.88 -13.16
C ALA A 142 6.33 6.02 -11.69
N TYR A 143 6.26 4.93 -10.93
CA TYR A 143 6.73 4.93 -9.56
C TYR A 143 8.26 4.93 -9.52
N GLU A 144 8.81 5.72 -8.62
CA GLU A 144 10.26 5.92 -8.47
C GLU A 144 10.81 5.28 -7.19
N ARG A 145 9.94 5.00 -6.22
CA ARG A 145 10.30 4.39 -4.96
C ARG A 145 9.38 3.23 -4.63
N ALA A 146 9.98 2.17 -4.10
CA ALA A 146 9.27 1.02 -3.54
C ALA A 146 9.88 0.65 -2.19
N THR A 147 9.05 0.59 -1.16
CA THR A 147 9.44 0.17 0.18
C THR A 147 8.71 -1.11 0.53
N TYR A 148 9.45 -2.19 0.67
CA TYR A 148 8.90 -3.46 1.11
C TYR A 148 8.62 -3.43 2.62
N LEU A 149 7.43 -3.88 3.00
CA LEU A 149 6.93 -3.92 4.37
C LEU A 149 6.57 -5.36 4.71
N GLU A 150 7.38 -6.00 5.54
CA GLU A 150 7.09 -7.35 6.04
C GLU A 150 6.06 -7.29 7.17
N GLY A 151 5.09 -8.21 7.16
CA GLY A 151 4.15 -8.37 8.27
C GLY A 151 2.75 -8.73 7.86
N ASP A 152 1.83 -8.65 8.80
CA ASP A 152 0.42 -8.93 8.57
C ASP A 152 -0.29 -7.66 8.11
N PHE A 153 -0.69 -7.65 6.85
CA PHE A 153 -1.46 -6.58 6.22
C PHE A 153 -2.88 -7.04 5.82
N THR A 154 -3.40 -8.09 6.45
CA THR A 154 -4.78 -8.58 6.22
C THR A 154 -5.81 -7.48 6.42
N VAL A 155 -5.71 -6.70 7.51
CA VAL A 155 -6.64 -5.59 7.78
C VAL A 155 -6.55 -4.52 6.70
N ALA A 156 -5.36 -4.26 6.16
CA ALA A 156 -5.20 -3.35 5.02
C ALA A 156 -5.85 -3.90 3.75
N HIS A 157 -5.73 -5.20 3.49
CA HIS A 157 -6.41 -5.88 2.38
C HIS A 157 -7.95 -5.77 2.51
N GLU A 158 -8.50 -6.08 3.67
CA GLU A 158 -9.94 -5.99 3.93
C GLU A 158 -10.44 -4.54 3.79
N GLN A 159 -9.70 -3.57 4.32
CA GLN A 159 -10.04 -2.15 4.19
C GLN A 159 -9.96 -1.66 2.74
N ALA A 160 -9.01 -2.14 1.96
CA ALA A 160 -8.90 -1.82 0.54
C ALA A 160 -10.10 -2.36 -0.26
N LEU A 161 -10.54 -3.59 0.02
CA LEU A 161 -11.76 -4.17 -0.54
C LEU A 161 -13.00 -3.36 -0.15
N TYR A 162 -13.10 -2.97 1.13
CA TYR A 162 -14.20 -2.12 1.61
C TYR A 162 -14.22 -0.78 0.87
N ASN A 163 -13.09 -0.09 0.76
CA ASN A 163 -12.98 1.19 0.08
C ASN A 163 -13.37 1.08 -1.40
N LYS A 164 -12.95 0.01 -2.10
CA LYS A 164 -13.34 -0.25 -3.48
C LYS A 164 -14.86 -0.41 -3.61
N LYS A 165 -15.46 -1.21 -2.74
CA LYS A 165 -16.91 -1.48 -2.75
C LYS A 165 -17.75 -0.23 -2.49
N HIS A 166 -17.26 0.68 -1.64
CA HIS A 166 -17.97 1.88 -1.20
C HIS A 166 -17.41 3.16 -1.82
N ALA A 167 -16.72 3.06 -2.95
CA ALA A 167 -16.05 4.21 -3.57
C ALA A 167 -17.01 5.38 -3.89
N GLU A 168 -18.26 5.09 -4.19
CA GLU A 168 -19.28 6.12 -4.48
C GLU A 168 -19.67 6.96 -3.25
N GLU A 169 -19.46 6.43 -2.03
CA GLU A 169 -19.74 7.10 -0.75
C GLU A 169 -18.53 7.90 -0.25
N LEU A 170 -17.35 7.70 -0.86
CA LEU A 170 -16.10 8.27 -0.43
C LEU A 170 -15.80 9.57 -1.20
N VAL A 171 -15.05 10.46 -0.58
CA VAL A 171 -14.68 11.75 -1.16
C VAL A 171 -13.16 11.85 -1.29
N TYR A 172 -12.70 12.23 -2.47
CA TYR A 172 -11.33 12.65 -2.68
C TYR A 172 -11.17 14.11 -2.26
N ASP A 173 -10.21 14.38 -1.39
CA ASP A 173 -9.86 15.73 -0.96
C ASP A 173 -8.34 15.88 -1.00
N VAL A 174 -7.84 16.86 -1.73
CA VAL A 174 -6.39 17.04 -1.90
C VAL A 174 -5.70 17.39 -0.59
N ILE A 175 -6.41 18.00 0.35
CA ILE A 175 -5.86 18.40 1.65
C ILE A 175 -6.10 17.32 2.71
N ASP A 176 -7.34 16.84 2.80
CA ASP A 176 -7.79 16.03 3.93
C ASP A 176 -7.85 14.51 3.65
N MET A 177 -7.93 14.09 2.40
CA MET A 177 -7.99 12.68 2.00
C MET A 177 -7.44 12.47 0.58
N ASN A 178 -6.17 12.69 0.40
CA ASN A 178 -5.45 12.44 -0.84
C ASN A 178 -4.89 11.01 -0.91
N CYS A 179 -4.21 10.69 -2.00
CA CYS A 179 -3.62 9.35 -2.21
C CYS A 179 -2.63 8.95 -1.10
N ALA A 180 -1.78 9.89 -0.65
CA ALA A 180 -0.78 9.61 0.36
C ALA A 180 -1.43 9.34 1.74
N GLN A 181 -2.46 10.12 2.09
CA GLN A 181 -3.19 9.92 3.35
C GLN A 181 -4.01 8.63 3.33
N SER A 182 -4.67 8.30 2.21
CA SER A 182 -5.40 7.04 2.10
C SER A 182 -4.48 5.83 2.28
N VAL A 183 -3.32 5.82 1.63
CA VAL A 183 -2.32 4.76 1.78
C VAL A 183 -1.76 4.73 3.22
N ALA A 184 -1.43 5.90 3.80
CA ALA A 184 -0.95 5.96 5.16
C ALA A 184 -1.95 5.37 6.14
N ARG A 185 -3.23 5.75 6.03
CA ARG A 185 -4.29 5.22 6.90
C ARG A 185 -4.46 3.72 6.76
N LEU A 186 -4.46 3.23 5.52
CA LEU A 186 -4.59 1.81 5.23
C LEU A 186 -3.47 0.99 5.90
N LEU A 187 -2.22 1.42 5.73
CA LEU A 187 -1.07 0.75 6.32
C LEU A 187 -1.03 0.91 7.86
N MET A 188 -1.38 2.09 8.38
CA MET A 188 -1.42 2.32 9.83
C MET A 188 -2.42 1.40 10.53
N CYS A 189 -3.59 1.16 9.96
CA CYS A 189 -4.57 0.23 10.53
C CYS A 189 -3.97 -1.17 10.72
N ALA A 190 -3.20 -1.67 9.74
CA ALA A 190 -2.55 -2.98 9.85
C ALA A 190 -1.44 -2.99 10.92
N TYR A 191 -0.65 -1.92 11.02
CA TYR A 191 0.35 -1.79 12.08
C TYR A 191 -0.28 -1.69 13.48
N GLU A 192 -1.41 -1.01 13.61
CA GLU A 192 -2.16 -0.89 14.87
C GLU A 192 -2.78 -2.21 15.28
N ASP A 193 -3.41 -2.91 14.35
CA ASP A 193 -4.01 -4.23 14.58
C ASP A 193 -2.97 -5.26 15.01
N SER A 194 -1.81 -5.28 14.36
CA SER A 194 -0.69 -6.17 14.70
C SER A 194 0.14 -5.70 15.90
N GLY A 195 -0.22 -4.61 16.56
CA GLY A 195 0.50 -4.06 17.72
C GLY A 195 1.87 -3.45 17.40
N ARG A 196 2.18 -3.19 16.13
CA ARG A 196 3.50 -2.70 15.63
C ARG A 196 3.63 -1.18 15.62
N THR A 197 2.98 -0.48 16.54
CA THR A 197 2.98 1.00 16.61
C THR A 197 4.34 1.62 16.96
N THR A 198 5.32 0.83 17.39
CA THR A 198 6.70 1.27 17.62
C THR A 198 7.59 1.17 16.38
N ASP A 199 7.10 0.54 15.32
CA ASP A 199 7.82 0.35 14.07
C ASP A 199 8.25 1.68 13.45
N VAL A 200 9.39 1.68 12.76
CA VAL A 200 9.93 2.87 12.09
C VAL A 200 9.02 3.34 10.95
N TYR A 201 8.40 2.42 10.24
CA TYR A 201 7.48 2.74 9.15
C TYR A 201 6.16 3.29 9.68
N TYR A 202 5.61 2.73 10.77
CA TYR A 202 4.44 3.30 11.43
C TYR A 202 4.68 4.76 11.83
N LYS A 203 5.81 5.05 12.47
CA LYS A 203 6.20 6.43 12.83
C LYS A 203 6.36 7.33 11.61
N ARG A 204 6.84 6.80 10.50
CA ARG A 204 6.94 7.56 9.23
C ARG A 204 5.55 7.85 8.65
N LEU A 205 4.67 6.86 8.62
CA LEU A 205 3.28 7.00 8.18
C LEU A 205 2.52 8.02 9.04
N THR A 206 2.66 7.95 10.36
CA THR A 206 2.05 8.90 11.30
C THR A 206 2.53 10.33 11.06
N ARG A 207 3.83 10.54 10.79
CA ARG A 207 4.36 11.87 10.45
C ARG A 207 3.79 12.37 9.13
N MET A 208 3.68 11.50 8.13
CA MET A 208 3.08 11.83 6.83
C MET A 208 1.60 12.20 6.99
N TRP A 209 0.86 11.44 7.77
CA TRP A 209 -0.53 11.74 8.11
C TRP A 209 -0.65 13.12 8.79
N ASN A 210 0.15 13.38 9.80
CA ASN A 210 0.13 14.63 10.59
C ASN A 210 0.67 15.85 9.81
N ALA A 211 1.54 15.65 8.83
CA ALA A 211 2.10 16.75 8.03
C ALA A 211 1.03 17.44 7.16
N PHE A 212 -0.02 16.73 6.78
CA PHE A 212 -1.15 17.24 6.03
C PHE A 212 -2.33 17.65 6.90
N TRP A 213 -2.26 17.38 8.22
CA TRP A 213 -3.27 17.76 9.19
C TRP A 213 -2.66 18.83 10.11
N PRO A 214 -2.86 20.13 9.86
CA PRO A 214 -2.50 21.13 10.86
C PRO A 214 -3.37 20.88 12.09
N VAL A 215 -2.69 20.68 13.22
CA VAL A 215 -3.30 20.49 14.53
C VAL A 215 -4.17 21.72 14.83
N HIS A 216 -5.45 21.63 14.56
CA HIS A 216 -6.44 22.47 15.18
C HIS A 216 -6.98 21.70 16.39
N MET A 217 -6.26 21.79 17.47
CA MET A 217 -6.80 21.72 18.82
C MET A 217 -6.78 23.09 19.43
#